data_9721cdca8ac17bdfd1cdc85fd3d7ed00
#
_entry.id   9721cdca8ac17bdfd1cdc85fd3d7ed00
#
_cell.length_a   1.000
_cell.length_b   1.000
_cell.length_c   1.000
_cell.angle_alpha   90.00
_cell.angle_beta   90.00
_cell.angle_gamma   90.00
#
_symmetry.space_group_name_H-M   'P 1'
#
loop_
_entity.id
_entity.type
_entity.pdbx_description
1 polymer ?
#
loop_
_entity_poly.entity_id
_entity_poly.type
_entity_poly.pdbx_seq_one_letter_code
_entity_poly.pdbx_strand_id
1 'polypeptide(L)'
;MKSVAKKRIVLLGATGSIGESTLRVIAAHRDRLELVGIAAQRNHARLAEIARQFGVRHVGLHNANALTAAKADSAFPAGTQFHGGIEGLCALASLPEADTVLIAVVGTAGLQPALAAIAAKKTIALASKEILVMAGKFVMAAAQANGVRLLPVDSEHNAVFQCLEGHRSADVRRLVLTASGGAFRDWPVEKLASATVADALKHPNWAMGPKITVDSATLANKGLELIEAQWLFGLRAEQCQAVLHAQSIVHCLVEFTDGSMLAQMCPPSMTFPIQHALLWPDRAQSGTDCALPLEKMFTLDFRPADENRYPCLRLAREAMRAGGTAPAV
;
A
#
# COMPACT_ATOMS: atom_id res chain seq x y z
N MET A 1 3.59 34.59 -5.51
CA MET A 1 3.51 33.29 -4.85
C MET A 1 4.85 32.57 -5.07
N LYS A 2 5.56 32.16 -4.01
CA LYS A 2 6.77 31.34 -4.16
C LYS A 2 6.37 30.01 -4.78
N SER A 3 6.95 29.63 -5.90
CA SER A 3 6.78 28.30 -6.48
C SER A 3 7.23 27.27 -5.43
N VAL A 4 6.30 26.50 -4.91
CA VAL A 4 6.65 25.35 -4.04
C VAL A 4 7.35 24.33 -4.92
N ALA A 5 8.54 23.91 -4.52
CA ALA A 5 9.28 22.87 -5.26
C ALA A 5 8.44 21.59 -5.31
N LYS A 6 8.31 21.01 -6.50
CA LYS A 6 7.56 19.76 -6.68
C LYS A 6 8.28 18.60 -6.00
N LYS A 7 7.54 17.71 -5.34
CA LYS A 7 8.08 16.42 -4.92
C LYS A 7 8.28 15.51 -6.12
N ARG A 8 9.50 14.99 -6.26
CA ARG A 8 9.89 14.11 -7.37
C ARG A 8 9.75 12.66 -6.96
N ILE A 9 8.93 11.94 -7.70
CA ILE A 9 8.45 10.59 -7.35
C ILE A 9 9.06 9.56 -8.29
N VAL A 10 9.58 8.48 -7.71
CA VAL A 10 9.83 7.22 -8.42
C VAL A 10 8.69 6.26 -8.09
N LEU A 11 8.09 5.65 -9.10
CA LEU A 11 6.97 4.72 -8.98
C LEU A 11 7.38 3.32 -9.42
N LEU A 12 7.62 2.42 -8.46
CA LEU A 12 7.91 1.02 -8.71
C LEU A 12 6.60 0.22 -8.71
N GLY A 13 6.26 -0.40 -9.83
CA GLY A 13 4.98 -1.08 -10.06
C GLY A 13 3.95 -0.20 -10.77
N ALA A 14 4.40 0.68 -11.68
CA ALA A 14 3.58 1.70 -12.34
C ALA A 14 2.39 1.16 -13.13
N THR A 15 2.43 -0.10 -13.60
CA THR A 15 1.38 -0.73 -14.42
C THR A 15 0.40 -1.60 -13.62
N GLY A 16 0.55 -1.64 -12.30
CA GLY A 16 -0.38 -2.33 -11.38
C GLY A 16 -1.53 -1.40 -10.94
N SER A 17 -2.51 -1.95 -10.22
CA SER A 17 -3.68 -1.19 -9.75
C SER A 17 -3.31 0.02 -8.87
N ILE A 18 -2.35 -0.14 -7.96
CA ILE A 18 -1.82 0.96 -7.15
C ILE A 18 -1.05 1.95 -8.02
N GLY A 19 -0.26 1.45 -8.98
CA GLY A 19 0.47 2.28 -9.95
C GLY A 19 -0.48 3.18 -10.73
N GLU A 20 -1.52 2.63 -11.33
CA GLU A 20 -2.53 3.40 -12.08
C GLU A 20 -3.28 4.41 -11.19
N SER A 21 -3.56 4.06 -9.93
CA SER A 21 -4.15 5.01 -8.98
C SER A 21 -3.17 6.14 -8.63
N THR A 22 -1.88 5.81 -8.49
CA THR A 22 -0.81 6.80 -8.25
C THR A 22 -0.67 7.77 -9.43
N LEU A 23 -0.73 7.27 -10.66
CA LEU A 23 -0.68 8.11 -11.86
C LEU A 23 -1.84 9.10 -11.91
N ARG A 24 -3.06 8.68 -11.49
CA ARG A 24 -4.21 9.59 -11.38
C ARG A 24 -3.97 10.70 -10.36
N VAL A 25 -3.41 10.35 -9.20
CA VAL A 25 -3.05 11.34 -8.16
C VAL A 25 -2.00 12.32 -8.68
N ILE A 26 -0.93 11.84 -9.31
CA ILE A 26 0.12 12.71 -9.85
C ILE A 26 -0.44 13.60 -10.96
N ALA A 27 -1.33 13.08 -11.81
CA ALA A 27 -1.98 13.87 -12.87
C ALA A 27 -2.86 15.00 -12.30
N ALA A 28 -3.55 14.76 -11.19
CA ALA A 28 -4.38 15.76 -10.51
C ALA A 28 -3.56 16.84 -9.77
N HIS A 29 -2.30 16.53 -9.39
CA HIS A 29 -1.46 17.42 -8.58
C HIS A 29 -0.11 17.73 -9.27
N ARG A 30 -0.13 17.98 -10.58
CA ARG A 30 1.09 18.28 -11.36
C ARG A 30 1.81 19.56 -10.94
N ASP A 31 1.14 20.44 -10.22
CA ASP A 31 1.72 21.64 -9.59
C ASP A 31 2.61 21.30 -8.40
N ARG A 32 2.41 20.13 -7.76
CA ARG A 32 3.08 19.68 -6.53
C ARG A 32 3.89 18.40 -6.68
N LEU A 33 3.54 17.54 -7.63
CA LEU A 33 4.15 16.23 -7.85
C LEU A 33 4.74 16.14 -9.26
N GLU A 34 5.90 15.50 -9.37
CA GLU A 34 6.57 15.20 -10.62
C GLU A 34 7.00 13.73 -10.64
N LEU A 35 6.71 13.03 -11.73
CA LEU A 35 7.12 11.64 -11.91
C LEU A 35 8.47 11.61 -12.63
N VAL A 36 9.53 11.14 -11.96
CA VAL A 36 10.90 11.12 -12.51
C VAL A 36 11.38 9.73 -12.91
N GLY A 37 10.81 8.67 -12.32
CA GLY A 37 11.16 7.29 -12.63
C GLY A 37 9.98 6.35 -12.49
N ILE A 38 9.89 5.36 -13.37
CA ILE A 38 8.83 4.34 -13.39
C ILE A 38 9.40 2.96 -13.60
N ALA A 39 8.76 1.94 -13.00
CA ALA A 39 9.12 0.56 -13.27
C ALA A 39 7.91 -0.37 -13.31
N ALA A 40 8.05 -1.46 -14.07
CA ALA A 40 7.12 -2.57 -14.11
C ALA A 40 7.85 -3.91 -14.21
N GLN A 41 7.11 -5.02 -14.06
CA GLN A 41 7.69 -6.34 -14.25
C GLN A 41 7.94 -6.65 -15.74
N ARG A 42 6.89 -6.52 -16.58
CA ARG A 42 6.93 -6.95 -18.01
C ARG A 42 6.25 -5.98 -18.97
N ASN A 43 5.29 -5.19 -18.53
CA ASN A 43 4.43 -4.39 -19.41
C ASN A 43 5.15 -3.13 -19.90
N HIS A 44 6.08 -3.31 -20.88
CA HIS A 44 6.84 -2.20 -21.47
C HIS A 44 5.96 -1.26 -22.30
N ALA A 45 4.94 -1.77 -23.00
CA ALA A 45 4.06 -0.95 -23.81
C ALA A 45 3.33 0.10 -22.95
N ARG A 46 2.77 -0.32 -21.79
CA ARG A 46 2.14 0.61 -20.84
C ARG A 46 3.15 1.59 -20.24
N LEU A 47 4.39 1.14 -19.96
CA LEU A 47 5.45 2.06 -19.50
C LEU A 47 5.81 3.11 -20.55
N ALA A 48 5.82 2.78 -21.84
CA ALA A 48 6.06 3.75 -22.91
C ALA A 48 4.98 4.83 -22.97
N GLU A 49 3.70 4.45 -22.79
CA GLU A 49 2.59 5.39 -22.69
C GLU A 49 2.75 6.35 -21.50
N ILE A 50 3.05 5.79 -20.31
CA ILE A 50 3.27 6.57 -19.09
C ILE A 50 4.47 7.51 -19.26
N ALA A 51 5.59 7.02 -19.82
CA ALA A 51 6.78 7.81 -20.04
C ALA A 51 6.51 9.03 -20.92
N ARG A 52 5.73 8.86 -22.00
CA ARG A 52 5.30 9.97 -22.87
C ARG A 52 4.36 10.95 -22.15
N GLN A 53 3.36 10.40 -21.45
CA GLN A 53 2.32 11.21 -20.78
C GLN A 53 2.89 12.12 -19.68
N PHE A 54 3.90 11.62 -18.95
CA PHE A 54 4.49 12.32 -17.80
C PHE A 54 5.88 12.87 -18.07
N GLY A 55 6.47 12.63 -19.25
CA GLY A 55 7.82 13.10 -19.60
C GLY A 55 8.94 12.36 -18.86
N VAL A 56 8.70 11.10 -18.43
CA VAL A 56 9.64 10.33 -17.63
C VAL A 56 10.76 9.77 -18.49
N ARG A 57 12.01 9.93 -18.02
CA ARG A 57 13.20 9.42 -18.72
C ARG A 57 13.78 8.15 -18.10
N HIS A 58 13.55 7.87 -16.81
CA HIS A 58 14.09 6.69 -16.13
C HIS A 58 13.03 5.59 -16.10
N VAL A 59 13.26 4.50 -16.85
CA VAL A 59 12.31 3.39 -17.03
C VAL A 59 12.95 2.08 -16.62
N GLY A 60 12.33 1.37 -15.65
CA GLY A 60 12.77 0.08 -15.15
C GLY A 60 11.91 -1.09 -15.61
N LEU A 61 12.55 -2.17 -15.98
CA LEU A 61 11.90 -3.45 -16.27
C LEU A 61 12.61 -4.59 -15.56
N HIS A 62 11.87 -5.28 -14.67
CA HIS A 62 12.44 -6.39 -13.92
C HIS A 62 12.73 -7.61 -14.79
N ASN A 63 11.88 -7.87 -15.80
CA ASN A 63 12.04 -9.00 -16.72
C ASN A 63 13.00 -8.64 -17.86
N ALA A 64 14.03 -9.46 -18.07
CA ALA A 64 15.09 -9.21 -19.06
C ALA A 64 14.57 -9.17 -20.51
N ASN A 65 13.63 -10.06 -20.87
CA ASN A 65 13.06 -10.08 -22.24
C ASN A 65 12.24 -8.82 -22.51
N ALA A 66 11.46 -8.37 -21.50
CA ALA A 66 10.69 -7.11 -21.61
C ALA A 66 11.61 -5.89 -21.70
N LEU A 67 12.76 -5.92 -21.02
CA LEU A 67 13.76 -4.86 -21.12
C LEU A 67 14.37 -4.80 -22.54
N THR A 68 14.71 -5.94 -23.11
CA THR A 68 15.22 -6.02 -24.48
C THR A 68 14.18 -5.48 -25.47
N ALA A 69 12.91 -5.89 -25.32
CA ALA A 69 11.82 -5.40 -26.15
C ALA A 69 11.63 -3.86 -26.00
N ALA A 70 11.68 -3.35 -24.78
CA ALA A 70 11.55 -1.91 -24.52
C ALA A 70 12.66 -1.07 -25.16
N LYS A 71 13.92 -1.56 -25.13
CA LYS A 71 15.06 -0.87 -25.77
C LYS A 71 14.93 -0.77 -27.30
N ALA A 72 14.23 -1.71 -27.90
CA ALA A 72 13.95 -1.74 -29.35
C ALA A 72 12.65 -0.98 -29.71
N ASP A 73 11.85 -0.58 -28.73
CA ASP A 73 10.55 0.05 -28.95
C ASP A 73 10.70 1.57 -29.11
N SER A 74 10.45 2.06 -30.32
CA SER A 74 10.47 3.49 -30.68
C SER A 74 9.35 4.30 -29.98
N ALA A 75 8.43 3.65 -29.27
CA ALA A 75 7.38 4.33 -28.52
C ALA A 75 7.89 5.04 -27.27
N PHE A 76 9.09 4.73 -26.78
CA PHE A 76 9.69 5.48 -25.69
C PHE A 76 10.23 6.85 -26.12
N PRO A 77 10.18 7.88 -25.25
CA PRO A 77 10.78 9.18 -25.55
C PRO A 77 12.29 9.07 -25.85
N ALA A 78 12.77 9.92 -26.74
CA ALA A 78 14.22 10.01 -27.01
C ALA A 78 14.99 10.32 -25.71
N GLY A 79 16.13 9.66 -25.49
CA GLY A 79 16.94 9.80 -24.28
C GLY A 79 16.41 9.03 -23.07
N THR A 80 15.46 8.11 -23.23
CA THR A 80 15.04 7.22 -22.16
C THR A 80 16.20 6.36 -21.67
N GLN A 81 16.40 6.35 -20.35
CA GLN A 81 17.40 5.54 -19.66
C GLN A 81 16.72 4.28 -19.09
N PHE A 82 17.19 3.12 -19.56
CA PHE A 82 16.61 1.84 -19.18
C PHE A 82 17.38 1.18 -18.04
N HIS A 83 16.66 0.70 -17.04
CA HIS A 83 17.14 0.03 -15.85
C HIS A 83 16.62 -1.41 -15.82
N GLY A 84 17.49 -2.42 -15.68
CA GLY A 84 17.13 -3.82 -15.80
C GLY A 84 17.25 -4.62 -14.52
N GLY A 85 16.34 -5.56 -14.33
CA GLY A 85 16.39 -6.50 -13.21
C GLY A 85 16.26 -5.83 -11.85
N ILE A 86 16.66 -6.55 -10.80
CA ILE A 86 16.60 -6.05 -9.42
C ILE A 86 17.58 -4.88 -9.20
N GLU A 87 18.75 -4.96 -9.77
CA GLU A 87 19.77 -3.90 -9.69
C GLU A 87 19.25 -2.60 -10.32
N GLY A 88 18.55 -2.70 -11.45
CA GLY A 88 17.90 -1.55 -12.09
C GLY A 88 16.79 -0.96 -11.25
N LEU A 89 16.00 -1.77 -10.53
CA LEU A 89 15.00 -1.28 -9.60
C LEU A 89 15.64 -0.58 -8.40
N CYS A 90 16.76 -1.09 -7.89
CA CYS A 90 17.52 -0.46 -6.81
C CYS A 90 18.13 0.89 -7.28
N ALA A 91 18.67 0.93 -8.50
CA ALA A 91 19.18 2.17 -9.09
C ALA A 91 18.09 3.24 -9.23
N LEU A 92 16.89 2.86 -9.70
CA LEU A 92 15.73 3.75 -9.73
C LEU A 92 15.32 4.25 -8.34
N ALA A 93 15.28 3.35 -7.36
CA ALA A 93 14.90 3.68 -5.98
C ALA A 93 15.90 4.63 -5.29
N SER A 94 17.12 4.73 -5.80
CA SER A 94 18.18 5.59 -5.28
C SER A 94 18.53 6.80 -6.17
N LEU A 95 17.70 7.10 -7.18
CA LEU A 95 17.94 8.25 -8.07
C LEU A 95 18.19 9.54 -7.26
N PRO A 96 19.30 10.27 -7.53
CA PRO A 96 19.63 11.48 -6.79
C PRO A 96 18.51 12.54 -6.81
N GLU A 97 17.85 12.69 -7.94
CA GLU A 97 16.76 13.65 -8.14
C GLU A 97 15.45 13.24 -7.47
N ALA A 98 15.26 11.99 -7.06
CA ALA A 98 14.03 11.56 -6.41
C ALA A 98 13.96 12.02 -4.95
N ASP A 99 12.79 12.46 -4.50
CA ASP A 99 12.49 12.80 -3.11
C ASP A 99 11.76 11.65 -2.41
N THR A 100 10.86 10.97 -3.15
CA THR A 100 10.03 9.88 -2.63
C THR A 100 9.99 8.70 -3.60
N VAL A 101 10.04 7.50 -3.05
CA VAL A 101 9.87 6.24 -3.81
C VAL A 101 8.57 5.59 -3.38
N LEU A 102 7.61 5.47 -4.29
CA LEU A 102 6.40 4.67 -4.06
C LEU A 102 6.65 3.23 -4.53
N ILE A 103 6.53 2.30 -3.58
CA ILE A 103 6.80 0.88 -3.82
C ILE A 103 5.49 0.11 -3.85
N ALA A 104 5.06 -0.28 -5.05
CA ALA A 104 3.84 -1.05 -5.33
C ALA A 104 4.16 -2.34 -6.12
N VAL A 105 5.27 -2.98 -5.78
CA VAL A 105 5.72 -4.25 -6.39
C VAL A 105 5.16 -5.40 -5.58
N VAL A 106 4.47 -6.31 -6.23
CA VAL A 106 3.85 -7.47 -5.57
C VAL A 106 4.91 -8.46 -5.09
N GLY A 107 4.74 -9.00 -3.88
CA GLY A 107 5.60 -10.01 -3.28
C GLY A 107 6.94 -9.45 -2.78
N THR A 108 7.98 -10.29 -2.84
CA THR A 108 9.27 -10.02 -2.19
C THR A 108 10.22 -9.12 -3.00
N ALA A 109 9.94 -8.89 -4.28
CA ALA A 109 10.83 -8.14 -5.18
C ALA A 109 10.97 -6.64 -4.80
N GLY A 110 10.10 -6.13 -3.94
CA GLY A 110 10.18 -4.75 -3.43
C GLY A 110 11.19 -4.54 -2.31
N LEU A 111 11.69 -5.59 -1.64
CA LEU A 111 12.53 -5.47 -0.45
C LEU A 111 13.88 -4.81 -0.74
N GLN A 112 14.61 -5.30 -1.74
CA GLN A 112 15.92 -4.73 -2.08
C GLN A 112 15.83 -3.27 -2.54
N PRO A 113 14.89 -2.88 -3.44
CA PRO A 113 14.66 -1.47 -3.76
C PRO A 113 14.27 -0.62 -2.55
N ALA A 114 13.49 -1.15 -1.59
CA ALA A 114 13.17 -0.42 -0.35
C ALA A 114 14.42 -0.12 0.47
N LEU A 115 15.30 -1.12 0.66
CA LEU A 115 16.56 -0.93 1.38
C LEU A 115 17.50 0.02 0.65
N ALA A 116 17.56 -0.02 -0.70
CA ALA A 116 18.33 0.92 -1.52
C ALA A 116 17.80 2.36 -1.37
N ALA A 117 16.47 2.56 -1.38
CA ALA A 117 15.85 3.86 -1.14
C ALA A 117 16.17 4.40 0.26
N ILE A 118 16.12 3.52 1.29
CA ILE A 118 16.46 3.88 2.67
C ILE A 118 17.93 4.32 2.76
N ALA A 119 18.85 3.55 2.17
CA ALA A 119 20.28 3.90 2.15
C ALA A 119 20.54 5.23 1.44
N ALA A 120 19.76 5.53 0.38
CA ALA A 120 19.79 6.81 -0.34
C ALA A 120 18.97 7.92 0.35
N LYS A 121 18.47 7.69 1.57
CA LYS A 121 17.71 8.65 2.40
C LYS A 121 16.44 9.18 1.71
N LYS A 122 15.79 8.36 0.88
CA LYS A 122 14.53 8.73 0.23
C LYS A 122 13.35 8.43 1.12
N THR A 123 12.33 9.30 1.14
CA THR A 123 11.04 8.97 1.75
C THR A 123 10.42 7.80 0.99
N ILE A 124 9.82 6.85 1.71
CA ILE A 124 9.17 5.69 1.11
C ILE A 124 7.66 5.81 1.29
N ALA A 125 6.91 5.77 0.20
CA ALA A 125 5.48 5.52 0.18
C ALA A 125 5.27 4.00 -0.03
N LEU A 126 4.91 3.28 1.03
CA LEU A 126 4.91 1.81 1.06
C LEU A 126 3.52 1.26 0.79
N ALA A 127 3.35 0.56 -0.35
CA ALA A 127 2.14 -0.15 -0.70
C ALA A 127 2.30 -1.68 -0.64
N SER A 128 3.53 -2.18 -0.63
CA SER A 128 3.85 -3.61 -0.62
C SER A 128 4.04 -4.09 0.82
N LYS A 129 2.95 -4.57 1.42
CA LYS A 129 2.94 -5.04 2.83
C LYS A 129 3.89 -6.20 3.10
N GLU A 130 4.13 -7.03 2.09
CA GLU A 130 5.02 -8.18 2.18
C GLU A 130 6.44 -7.81 2.61
N ILE A 131 6.87 -6.58 2.33
CA ILE A 131 8.20 -6.07 2.74
C ILE A 131 8.32 -6.05 4.27
N LEU A 132 7.32 -5.54 4.98
CA LEU A 132 7.33 -5.48 6.44
C LEU A 132 6.96 -6.81 7.09
N VAL A 133 6.08 -7.59 6.46
CA VAL A 133 5.78 -8.94 6.93
C VAL A 133 7.05 -9.79 6.94
N MET A 134 7.83 -9.75 5.87
CA MET A 134 9.01 -10.58 5.68
C MET A 134 10.24 -10.07 6.43
N ALA A 135 10.44 -8.76 6.45
CA ALA A 135 11.69 -8.14 6.90
C ALA A 135 11.48 -6.89 7.77
N GLY A 136 10.31 -6.74 8.42
CA GLY A 136 9.92 -5.53 9.15
C GLY A 136 10.96 -5.06 10.14
N LYS A 137 11.53 -5.97 10.96
CA LYS A 137 12.60 -5.65 11.92
C LYS A 137 13.79 -4.94 11.24
N PHE A 138 14.25 -5.47 10.11
CA PHE A 138 15.42 -4.94 9.41
C PHE A 138 15.10 -3.63 8.68
N VAL A 139 13.94 -3.57 8.02
CA VAL A 139 13.50 -2.38 7.28
C VAL A 139 13.27 -1.20 8.22
N MET A 140 12.58 -1.42 9.35
CA MET A 140 12.33 -0.37 10.36
C MET A 140 13.63 0.10 11.02
N ALA A 141 14.54 -0.82 11.36
CA ALA A 141 15.85 -0.46 11.92
C ALA A 141 16.70 0.34 10.92
N ALA A 142 16.72 -0.07 9.65
CA ALA A 142 17.43 0.66 8.60
C ALA A 142 16.83 2.05 8.37
N ALA A 143 15.50 2.17 8.34
CA ALA A 143 14.80 3.45 8.19
C ALA A 143 15.13 4.40 9.35
N GLN A 144 15.08 3.91 10.58
CA GLN A 144 15.43 4.69 11.76
C GLN A 144 16.90 5.15 11.74
N ALA A 145 17.83 4.26 11.41
CA ALA A 145 19.26 4.58 11.34
C ALA A 145 19.60 5.64 10.28
N ASN A 146 18.81 5.71 9.20
CA ASN A 146 19.00 6.68 8.12
C ASN A 146 18.08 7.92 8.22
N GLY A 147 17.23 8.02 9.24
CA GLY A 147 16.26 9.10 9.39
C GLY A 147 15.20 9.11 8.27
N VAL A 148 14.91 7.95 7.68
CA VAL A 148 13.94 7.78 6.59
C VAL A 148 12.55 7.53 7.15
N ARG A 149 11.57 8.19 6.56
CA ARG A 149 10.16 8.00 6.89
C ARG A 149 9.50 6.99 5.94
N LEU A 150 8.76 6.04 6.52
CA LEU A 150 7.87 5.15 5.78
C LEU A 150 6.45 5.70 5.92
N LEU A 151 5.85 6.05 4.79
CA LEU A 151 4.47 6.54 4.69
C LEU A 151 3.60 5.40 4.16
N PRO A 152 2.64 4.89 4.91
CA PRO A 152 1.79 3.80 4.45
C PRO A 152 0.85 4.24 3.33
N VAL A 153 0.71 3.38 2.33
CA VAL A 153 -0.20 3.56 1.19
C VAL A 153 -1.42 2.64 1.30
N ASP A 154 -1.27 1.50 1.97
CA ASP A 154 -2.42 0.64 2.25
C ASP A 154 -3.49 1.42 3.02
N SER A 155 -4.78 1.26 2.66
CA SER A 155 -5.85 2.14 3.15
C SER A 155 -6.00 2.13 4.66
N GLU A 156 -5.91 0.95 5.27
CA GLU A 156 -6.04 0.79 6.71
C GLU A 156 -4.84 1.38 7.46
N HIS A 157 -3.63 1.12 6.98
CA HIS A 157 -2.41 1.66 7.62
C HIS A 157 -2.30 3.18 7.44
N ASN A 158 -2.70 3.69 6.28
CA ASN A 158 -2.77 5.13 6.06
C ASN A 158 -3.81 5.77 6.99
N ALA A 159 -4.94 5.10 7.21
CA ALA A 159 -5.96 5.53 8.18
C ALA A 159 -5.40 5.59 9.61
N VAL A 160 -4.67 4.55 10.05
CA VAL A 160 -4.00 4.53 11.36
C VAL A 160 -2.97 5.65 11.47
N PHE A 161 -2.16 5.85 10.42
CA PHE A 161 -1.18 6.93 10.39
C PHE A 161 -1.84 8.30 10.58
N GLN A 162 -3.00 8.54 9.95
CA GLN A 162 -3.78 9.77 10.13
C GLN A 162 -4.36 9.92 11.54
N CYS A 163 -4.87 8.83 12.14
CA CYS A 163 -5.41 8.85 13.49
C CYS A 163 -4.33 9.03 14.57
N LEU A 164 -3.10 8.60 14.28
CA LEU A 164 -1.96 8.73 15.21
C LEU A 164 -1.18 10.04 15.05
N GLU A 165 -1.53 10.88 14.08
CA GLU A 165 -0.84 12.16 13.90
C GLU A 165 -1.04 13.05 15.14
N GLY A 166 0.08 13.43 15.78
CA GLY A 166 0.06 14.18 17.04
C GLY A 166 -0.14 13.34 18.30
N HIS A 167 -0.31 12.03 18.18
CA HIS A 167 -0.43 11.09 19.31
C HIS A 167 0.78 10.17 19.41
N ARG A 168 1.03 9.63 20.61
CA ARG A 168 2.10 8.67 20.86
C ARG A 168 1.57 7.24 20.75
N SER A 169 2.33 6.34 20.14
CA SER A 169 1.96 4.91 20.09
C SER A 169 1.77 4.30 21.48
N ALA A 170 2.46 4.82 22.50
CA ALA A 170 2.32 4.39 23.89
C ALA A 170 0.91 4.66 24.47
N ASP A 171 0.19 5.62 23.94
CA ASP A 171 -1.17 5.98 24.37
C ASP A 171 -2.25 5.11 23.70
N VAL A 172 -1.87 4.26 22.71
CA VAL A 172 -2.77 3.35 22.03
C VAL A 172 -3.05 2.14 22.90
N ARG A 173 -4.30 1.98 23.32
CA ARG A 173 -4.80 0.78 24.00
C ARG A 173 -5.01 -0.36 23.01
N ARG A 174 -5.65 -0.06 21.88
CA ARG A 174 -6.04 -1.04 20.86
C ARG A 174 -6.17 -0.39 19.49
N LEU A 175 -5.62 -1.07 18.49
CA LEU A 175 -5.84 -0.79 17.09
C LEU A 175 -6.78 -1.84 16.50
N VAL A 176 -7.84 -1.41 15.83
CA VAL A 176 -8.77 -2.29 15.13
C VAL A 176 -8.76 -1.95 13.63
N LEU A 177 -8.25 -2.86 12.81
CA LEU A 177 -8.32 -2.75 11.36
C LEU A 177 -9.66 -3.31 10.87
N THR A 178 -10.29 -2.63 9.94
CA THR A 178 -11.52 -3.10 9.33
C THR A 178 -11.21 -3.99 8.12
N ALA A 179 -12.08 -4.94 7.84
CA ALA A 179 -12.00 -5.83 6.69
C ALA A 179 -13.35 -5.90 5.98
N SER A 180 -13.35 -5.88 4.64
CA SER A 180 -14.58 -6.08 3.85
C SER A 180 -15.19 -7.47 4.06
N GLY A 181 -14.37 -8.45 4.47
CA GLY A 181 -14.73 -9.87 4.59
C GLY A 181 -14.61 -10.65 3.29
N GLY A 182 -14.29 -9.97 2.16
CA GLY A 182 -14.07 -10.61 0.87
C GLY A 182 -15.28 -11.34 0.29
N ALA A 183 -15.02 -12.15 -0.72
CA ALA A 183 -16.05 -12.86 -1.50
C ALA A 183 -16.89 -13.86 -0.67
N PHE A 184 -16.31 -14.43 0.38
CA PHE A 184 -16.95 -15.48 1.18
C PHE A 184 -17.56 -14.98 2.48
N ARG A 185 -17.60 -13.68 2.73
CA ARG A 185 -18.10 -13.09 3.97
C ARG A 185 -19.45 -13.62 4.43
N ASP A 186 -20.38 -13.73 3.50
CA ASP A 186 -21.78 -14.12 3.79
C ASP A 186 -22.09 -15.57 3.38
N TRP A 187 -21.08 -16.37 3.01
CA TRP A 187 -21.26 -17.79 2.67
C TRP A 187 -21.43 -18.64 3.92
N PRO A 188 -22.32 -19.64 3.89
CA PRO A 188 -22.33 -20.70 4.92
C PRO A 188 -20.99 -21.43 4.96
N VAL A 189 -20.52 -21.81 6.17
CA VAL A 189 -19.20 -22.46 6.34
C VAL A 189 -19.12 -23.76 5.55
N GLU A 190 -20.20 -24.52 5.52
CA GLU A 190 -20.30 -25.81 4.82
C GLU A 190 -20.09 -25.67 3.30
N LYS A 191 -20.44 -24.51 2.76
CA LYS A 191 -20.27 -24.20 1.33
C LYS A 191 -18.82 -23.89 0.95
N LEU A 192 -17.97 -23.50 1.90
CA LEU A 192 -16.58 -23.10 1.61
C LEU A 192 -15.76 -24.25 1.00
N ALA A 193 -16.05 -25.51 1.35
CA ALA A 193 -15.37 -26.67 0.77
C ALA A 193 -15.58 -26.81 -0.75
N SER A 194 -16.63 -26.22 -1.31
CA SER A 194 -16.94 -26.23 -2.74
C SER A 194 -16.55 -24.94 -3.47
N ALA A 195 -15.85 -24.02 -2.80
CA ALA A 195 -15.46 -22.74 -3.39
C ALA A 195 -14.50 -22.93 -4.56
N THR A 196 -14.77 -22.22 -5.64
CA THR A 196 -13.92 -22.19 -6.84
C THR A 196 -13.04 -20.94 -6.86
N VAL A 197 -12.00 -20.95 -7.70
CA VAL A 197 -11.18 -19.76 -7.97
C VAL A 197 -12.04 -18.60 -8.47
N ALA A 198 -13.00 -18.88 -9.35
CA ALA A 198 -13.91 -17.88 -9.88
C ALA A 198 -14.77 -17.21 -8.79
N ASP A 199 -15.14 -17.96 -7.75
CA ASP A 199 -15.88 -17.41 -6.61
C ASP A 199 -14.99 -16.55 -5.72
N ALA A 200 -13.76 -16.99 -5.46
CA ALA A 200 -12.79 -16.22 -4.67
C ALA A 200 -12.43 -14.87 -5.31
N LEU A 201 -12.48 -14.78 -6.64
CA LEU A 201 -12.17 -13.57 -7.38
C LEU A 201 -13.32 -12.53 -7.45
N LYS A 202 -14.50 -12.85 -6.90
CA LYS A 202 -15.66 -11.93 -6.88
C LYS A 202 -15.64 -11.05 -5.62
N HIS A 203 -14.76 -10.04 -5.59
CA HIS A 203 -14.76 -9.11 -4.45
C HIS A 203 -15.97 -8.16 -4.51
N PRO A 204 -16.71 -7.95 -3.37
CA PRO A 204 -17.96 -7.16 -3.42
C PRO A 204 -17.74 -5.64 -3.62
N ASN A 205 -16.64 -5.07 -3.12
CA ASN A 205 -16.45 -3.60 -3.04
C ASN A 205 -15.26 -3.08 -3.83
N TRP A 206 -14.21 -3.91 -4.04
CA TRP A 206 -12.94 -3.46 -4.59
C TRP A 206 -12.61 -4.15 -5.91
N ALA A 207 -12.18 -3.38 -6.90
CA ALA A 207 -11.55 -3.90 -8.11
C ALA A 207 -10.03 -4.01 -7.88
N MET A 208 -9.54 -5.20 -7.59
CA MET A 208 -8.16 -5.47 -7.20
C MET A 208 -7.50 -6.54 -8.07
N GLY A 209 -6.18 -6.68 -7.94
CA GLY A 209 -5.46 -7.78 -8.56
C GLY A 209 -5.87 -9.15 -7.99
N PRO A 210 -5.66 -10.26 -8.75
CA PRO A 210 -6.13 -11.59 -8.36
C PRO A 210 -5.60 -12.05 -7.00
N LYS A 211 -4.32 -11.84 -6.71
CA LYS A 211 -3.70 -12.26 -5.43
C LYS A 211 -4.40 -11.65 -4.23
N ILE A 212 -4.52 -10.32 -4.17
CA ILE A 212 -5.13 -9.63 -3.02
C ILE A 212 -6.62 -9.90 -2.91
N THR A 213 -7.31 -10.20 -4.03
CA THR A 213 -8.73 -10.58 -4.02
C THR A 213 -8.94 -11.92 -3.33
N VAL A 214 -8.10 -12.92 -3.61
CA VAL A 214 -8.11 -14.22 -2.93
C VAL A 214 -7.71 -14.07 -1.46
N ASP A 215 -6.68 -13.29 -1.17
CA ASP A 215 -6.26 -13.01 0.22
C ASP A 215 -7.37 -12.33 1.03
N SER A 216 -8.17 -11.47 0.42
CA SER A 216 -9.33 -10.86 1.07
C SER A 216 -10.42 -11.87 1.39
N ALA A 217 -10.66 -12.84 0.50
CA ALA A 217 -11.68 -13.88 0.70
C ALA A 217 -11.38 -14.79 1.91
N THR A 218 -10.11 -14.96 2.25
CA THR A 218 -9.62 -15.78 3.37
C THR A 218 -9.22 -14.97 4.61
N LEU A 219 -9.29 -13.65 4.55
CA LEU A 219 -8.69 -12.70 5.49
C LEU A 219 -7.17 -12.88 5.68
N ALA A 220 -6.48 -13.59 4.78
CA ALA A 220 -5.01 -13.60 4.74
C ALA A 220 -4.46 -12.19 4.57
N ASN A 221 -5.05 -11.38 3.67
CA ASN A 221 -4.69 -9.98 3.51
C ASN A 221 -4.74 -9.21 4.85
N LYS A 222 -5.80 -9.39 5.63
CA LYS A 222 -5.94 -8.73 6.93
C LYS A 222 -4.93 -9.27 7.96
N GLY A 223 -4.59 -10.56 7.89
CA GLY A 223 -3.51 -11.14 8.68
C GLY A 223 -2.16 -10.48 8.40
N LEU A 224 -1.80 -10.32 7.11
CA LEU A 224 -0.58 -9.61 6.71
C LEU A 224 -0.59 -8.15 7.17
N GLU A 225 -1.73 -7.50 7.11
CA GLU A 225 -1.90 -6.12 7.57
C GLU A 225 -1.74 -5.95 9.08
N LEU A 226 -2.17 -6.91 9.90
CA LEU A 226 -1.92 -6.89 11.34
C LEU A 226 -0.42 -6.97 11.64
N ILE A 227 0.32 -7.82 10.92
CA ILE A 227 1.78 -7.93 11.05
C ILE A 227 2.46 -6.61 10.61
N GLU A 228 2.03 -6.03 9.50
CA GLU A 228 2.55 -4.75 9.02
C GLU A 228 2.30 -3.63 10.01
N ALA A 229 1.09 -3.54 10.60
CA ALA A 229 0.73 -2.55 11.60
C ALA A 229 1.61 -2.62 12.85
N GLN A 230 1.95 -3.83 13.29
CA GLN A 230 2.87 -4.05 14.41
C GLN A 230 4.21 -3.34 14.16
N TRP A 231 4.76 -3.48 12.96
CA TRP A 231 6.04 -2.87 12.61
C TRP A 231 5.93 -1.35 12.40
N LEU A 232 4.94 -0.89 11.65
CA LEU A 232 4.80 0.53 11.31
C LEU A 232 4.54 1.40 12.55
N PHE A 233 3.74 0.90 13.49
CA PHE A 233 3.27 1.70 14.63
C PHE A 233 3.86 1.28 15.97
N GLY A 234 4.74 0.27 15.99
CA GLY A 234 5.38 -0.21 17.20
C GLY A 234 4.41 -0.83 18.22
N LEU A 235 3.33 -1.47 17.75
CA LEU A 235 2.29 -2.06 18.58
C LEU A 235 2.61 -3.53 18.89
N ARG A 236 2.08 -4.04 20.02
CA ARG A 236 2.16 -5.46 20.36
C ARG A 236 1.04 -6.23 19.64
N ALA A 237 1.24 -7.53 19.46
CA ALA A 237 0.26 -8.42 18.80
C ALA A 237 -1.14 -8.33 19.43
N GLU A 238 -1.22 -8.22 20.76
CA GLU A 238 -2.47 -8.14 21.53
C GLU A 238 -3.23 -6.84 21.28
N GLN A 239 -2.51 -5.78 20.92
CA GLN A 239 -3.12 -4.47 20.62
C GLN A 239 -3.73 -4.42 19.21
N CYS A 240 -3.32 -5.30 18.29
CA CYS A 240 -3.78 -5.31 16.91
C CYS A 240 -4.95 -6.27 16.74
N GLN A 241 -6.09 -5.78 16.31
CA GLN A 241 -7.33 -6.54 16.13
C GLN A 241 -7.93 -6.29 14.74
N ALA A 242 -8.86 -7.14 14.33
CA ALA A 242 -9.61 -6.98 13.10
C ALA A 242 -11.11 -7.15 13.35
N VAL A 243 -11.93 -6.41 12.59
CA VAL A 243 -13.38 -6.55 12.53
C VAL A 243 -13.86 -6.53 11.08
N LEU A 244 -14.98 -7.18 10.80
CA LEU A 244 -15.63 -7.08 9.50
C LEU A 244 -16.43 -5.77 9.43
N HIS A 245 -16.24 -5.02 8.36
CA HIS A 245 -16.98 -3.82 8.01
C HIS A 245 -17.29 -3.85 6.51
N ALA A 246 -18.47 -4.36 6.18
CA ALA A 246 -18.85 -4.66 4.80
C ALA A 246 -18.84 -3.45 3.87
N GLN A 247 -19.18 -2.27 4.40
CA GLN A 247 -19.25 -1.04 3.60
C GLN A 247 -17.87 -0.50 3.21
N SER A 248 -16.81 -0.89 3.91
CA SER A 248 -15.43 -0.42 3.68
C SER A 248 -15.29 1.12 3.67
N ILE A 249 -16.07 1.81 4.52
CA ILE A 249 -16.05 3.27 4.69
C ILE A 249 -15.12 3.66 5.84
N VAL A 250 -15.21 2.95 6.97
CA VAL A 250 -14.27 3.07 8.09
C VAL A 250 -13.09 2.15 7.81
N HIS A 251 -11.86 2.70 7.81
CA HIS A 251 -10.66 1.93 7.50
C HIS A 251 -9.92 1.47 8.76
N CYS A 252 -10.00 2.23 9.84
CA CYS A 252 -9.48 1.80 11.15
C CYS A 252 -10.26 2.44 12.30
N LEU A 253 -10.12 1.83 13.51
CA LEU A 253 -10.50 2.40 14.78
C LEU A 253 -9.27 2.34 15.70
N VAL A 254 -8.90 3.47 16.31
CA VAL A 254 -7.81 3.57 17.27
C VAL A 254 -8.41 3.92 18.62
N GLU A 255 -8.32 2.99 19.58
CA GLU A 255 -8.76 3.20 20.96
C GLU A 255 -7.56 3.61 21.82
N PHE A 256 -7.68 4.70 22.54
CA PHE A 256 -6.65 5.20 23.43
C PHE A 256 -6.83 4.72 24.87
N THR A 257 -5.81 4.92 25.70
CA THR A 257 -5.81 4.47 27.09
C THR A 257 -6.84 5.17 27.96
N ASP A 258 -7.31 6.36 27.57
CA ASP A 258 -8.38 7.10 28.24
C ASP A 258 -9.79 6.60 27.86
N GLY A 259 -9.89 5.62 26.95
CA GLY A 259 -11.14 5.04 26.45
C GLY A 259 -11.74 5.77 25.26
N SER A 260 -11.15 6.88 24.82
CA SER A 260 -11.59 7.56 23.60
C SER A 260 -11.22 6.75 22.35
N MET A 261 -11.97 6.93 21.26
CA MET A 261 -11.73 6.22 20.01
C MET A 261 -11.77 7.17 18.81
N LEU A 262 -10.75 7.10 17.96
CA LEU A 262 -10.72 7.77 16.67
C LEU A 262 -10.99 6.80 15.53
N ALA A 263 -11.72 7.24 14.53
CA ALA A 263 -11.99 6.52 13.29
C ALA A 263 -11.60 7.37 12.08
N GLN A 264 -10.88 6.81 11.15
CA GLN A 264 -10.69 7.43 9.84
C GLN A 264 -11.70 6.85 8.85
N MET A 265 -12.38 7.72 8.15
CA MET A 265 -13.43 7.38 7.19
C MET A 265 -13.16 8.05 5.84
N CYS A 266 -13.30 7.28 4.76
CA CYS A 266 -13.38 7.80 3.40
C CYS A 266 -14.05 6.76 2.48
N PRO A 267 -14.51 7.14 1.28
CA PRO A 267 -14.97 6.17 0.29
C PRO A 267 -13.89 5.13 -0.05
N PRO A 268 -14.28 3.89 -0.46
CA PRO A 268 -13.34 2.82 -0.77
C PRO A 268 -12.59 3.10 -2.10
N SER A 269 -11.54 3.92 -2.01
CA SER A 269 -10.68 4.26 -3.15
C SER A 269 -9.23 4.44 -2.70
N MET A 270 -8.31 3.82 -3.44
CA MET A 270 -6.88 3.97 -3.18
C MET A 270 -6.34 5.37 -3.49
N THR A 271 -7.11 6.23 -4.15
CA THR A 271 -6.71 7.62 -4.43
C THR A 271 -6.45 8.39 -3.14
N PHE A 272 -7.27 8.21 -2.09
CA PHE A 272 -7.12 8.93 -0.82
C PHE A 272 -5.83 8.62 -0.08
N PRO A 273 -5.52 7.36 0.24
CA PRO A 273 -4.29 7.05 0.97
C PRO A 273 -3.04 7.35 0.15
N ILE A 274 -3.07 7.17 -1.18
CA ILE A 274 -1.97 7.53 -2.07
C ILE A 274 -1.75 9.05 -2.06
N GLN A 275 -2.81 9.84 -2.22
CA GLN A 275 -2.74 11.29 -2.19
C GLN A 275 -2.18 11.78 -0.85
N HIS A 276 -2.69 11.25 0.26
CA HIS A 276 -2.20 11.60 1.58
C HIS A 276 -0.73 11.26 1.75
N ALA A 277 -0.29 10.05 1.38
CA ALA A 277 1.11 9.65 1.49
C ALA A 277 2.06 10.52 0.63
N LEU A 278 1.68 10.84 -0.61
CA LEU A 278 2.53 11.60 -1.51
C LEU A 278 2.59 13.10 -1.15
N LEU A 279 1.51 13.67 -0.63
CA LEU A 279 1.44 15.10 -0.32
C LEU A 279 1.75 15.41 1.15
N TRP A 280 1.79 14.40 2.02
CA TRP A 280 2.08 14.59 3.44
C TRP A 280 3.32 15.51 3.66
N PRO A 281 3.36 16.44 4.63
CA PRO A 281 2.35 16.60 5.69
C PRO A 281 1.10 17.41 5.30
N ASP A 282 1.03 17.91 4.08
CA ASP A 282 -0.10 18.72 3.64
C ASP A 282 -1.30 17.86 3.25
N ARG A 283 -2.49 18.43 3.41
CA ARG A 283 -3.72 17.92 2.80
C ARG A 283 -4.05 18.76 1.57
N ALA A 284 -4.25 18.11 0.44
CA ALA A 284 -4.67 18.79 -0.78
C ALA A 284 -6.14 18.49 -1.09
N GLN A 285 -6.77 19.41 -1.80
CA GLN A 285 -8.11 19.18 -2.30
C GLN A 285 -8.12 17.95 -3.20
N SER A 286 -9.06 17.04 -2.99
CA SER A 286 -9.20 15.89 -3.89
C SER A 286 -9.62 16.36 -5.27
N GLY A 287 -8.96 15.84 -6.31
CA GLY A 287 -9.33 16.11 -7.71
C GLY A 287 -10.62 15.41 -8.15
N THR A 288 -11.23 14.62 -7.27
CA THR A 288 -12.48 13.89 -7.49
C THR A 288 -13.49 14.31 -6.43
N ASP A 289 -14.74 14.49 -6.82
CA ASP A 289 -15.85 14.71 -5.88
C ASP A 289 -16.15 13.40 -5.15
N CYS A 290 -15.57 13.24 -3.98
CA CYS A 290 -15.52 11.99 -3.24
C CYS A 290 -15.92 12.18 -1.76
N ALA A 291 -16.77 13.14 -1.46
CA ALA A 291 -17.29 13.30 -0.12
C ALA A 291 -18.22 12.13 0.26
N LEU A 292 -18.16 11.69 1.51
CA LEU A 292 -19.18 10.80 2.04
C LEU A 292 -20.53 11.56 2.06
N PRO A 293 -21.63 10.96 1.58
CA PRO A 293 -22.94 11.61 1.49
C PRO A 293 -23.61 11.68 2.88
N LEU A 294 -23.03 12.49 3.78
CA LEU A 294 -23.50 12.63 5.17
C LEU A 294 -24.92 13.24 5.28
N GLU A 295 -25.41 13.87 4.20
CA GLU A 295 -26.76 14.37 4.07
C GLU A 295 -27.80 13.24 3.93
N LYS A 296 -27.37 12.03 3.61
CA LYS A 296 -28.22 10.83 3.57
C LYS A 296 -28.02 10.02 4.85
N MET A 297 -29.12 9.56 5.44
CA MET A 297 -29.03 8.66 6.58
C MET A 297 -28.38 7.35 6.16
N PHE A 298 -27.31 6.93 6.87
CA PHE A 298 -26.68 5.64 6.68
C PHE A 298 -26.24 5.04 8.03
N THR A 299 -26.08 3.73 8.06
CA THR A 299 -25.56 2.99 9.20
C THR A 299 -24.15 2.50 8.90
N LEU A 300 -23.38 2.26 9.95
CA LEU A 300 -22.07 1.63 9.88
C LEU A 300 -22.12 0.31 10.63
N ASP A 301 -21.95 -0.80 9.92
CA ASP A 301 -22.09 -2.13 10.48
C ASP A 301 -20.72 -2.76 10.74
N PHE A 302 -20.55 -3.28 11.95
CA PHE A 302 -19.35 -4.01 12.34
C PHE A 302 -19.74 -5.39 12.85
N ARG A 303 -18.97 -6.42 12.42
CA ARG A 303 -19.13 -7.80 12.87
C ARG A 303 -17.80 -8.37 13.35
N PRO A 304 -17.78 -9.25 14.35
CA PRO A 304 -16.54 -9.93 14.74
C PRO A 304 -15.91 -10.69 13.56
N ALA A 305 -14.59 -10.63 13.44
CA ALA A 305 -13.83 -11.49 12.53
C ALA A 305 -13.50 -12.81 13.27
N ASP A 306 -14.32 -13.82 13.08
CA ASP A 306 -14.18 -15.13 13.74
C ASP A 306 -12.95 -15.86 13.21
N GLU A 307 -11.97 -16.12 14.07
CA GLU A 307 -10.72 -16.80 13.72
C GLU A 307 -10.91 -18.30 13.40
N ASN A 308 -12.02 -18.93 13.82
CA ASN A 308 -12.36 -20.28 13.41
C ASN A 308 -12.81 -20.32 11.95
N ARG A 309 -13.54 -19.28 11.53
CA ARG A 309 -13.94 -19.10 10.14
C ARG A 309 -12.79 -18.68 9.26
N TYR A 310 -11.87 -17.86 9.79
CA TYR A 310 -10.73 -17.30 9.07
C TYR A 310 -9.39 -17.72 9.69
N PRO A 311 -8.94 -18.96 9.45
CA PRO A 311 -7.73 -19.50 10.07
C PRO A 311 -6.47 -18.66 9.76
N CYS A 312 -6.41 -18.02 8.59
CA CYS A 312 -5.27 -17.15 8.22
C CYS A 312 -5.10 -15.98 9.21
N LEU A 313 -6.18 -15.48 9.79
CA LEU A 313 -6.11 -14.40 10.78
C LEU A 313 -5.48 -14.91 12.09
N ARG A 314 -5.86 -16.12 12.52
CA ARG A 314 -5.26 -16.79 13.70
C ARG A 314 -3.78 -17.06 13.49
N LEU A 315 -3.41 -17.62 12.32
CA LEU A 315 -2.01 -17.89 11.97
C LEU A 315 -1.15 -16.61 11.99
N ALA A 316 -1.68 -15.50 11.46
CA ALA A 316 -0.98 -14.22 11.50
C ALA A 316 -0.72 -13.77 12.95
N ARG A 317 -1.69 -13.91 13.86
CA ARG A 317 -1.51 -13.57 15.29
C ARG A 317 -0.50 -14.48 15.97
N GLU A 318 -0.50 -15.77 15.67
CA GLU A 318 0.48 -16.72 16.16
C GLU A 318 1.88 -16.33 15.70
N ALA A 319 2.05 -15.98 14.41
CA ALA A 319 3.31 -15.51 13.84
C ALA A 319 3.79 -14.20 14.49
N MET A 320 2.88 -13.24 14.73
CA MET A 320 3.20 -11.98 15.44
C MET A 320 3.74 -12.23 16.85
N ARG A 321 3.12 -13.15 17.59
CA ARG A 321 3.56 -13.52 18.96
C ARG A 321 4.88 -14.26 18.98
N ALA A 322 5.08 -15.17 18.02
CA ALA A 322 6.34 -15.90 17.89
C ALA A 322 7.50 -14.98 17.51
N GLY A 323 7.22 -13.93 16.74
CA GLY A 323 8.24 -12.96 16.33
C GLY A 323 9.34 -13.56 15.45
N GLY A 324 10.50 -12.93 15.45
CA GLY A 324 11.66 -13.38 14.66
C GLY A 324 11.33 -13.46 13.16
N THR A 325 11.55 -14.64 12.55
CA THR A 325 11.24 -14.92 11.13
C THR A 325 9.89 -15.61 10.92
N ALA A 326 9.14 -15.90 11.98
CA ALA A 326 7.85 -16.60 11.86
C ALA A 326 6.86 -15.91 10.91
N PRO A 327 6.75 -14.58 10.86
CA PRO A 327 5.88 -13.90 9.90
C PRO A 327 6.29 -14.08 8.42
N ALA A 328 7.53 -14.50 8.14
CA ALA A 328 8.06 -14.66 6.79
C ALA A 328 7.85 -16.09 6.23
N VAL A 329 7.41 -17.03 7.08
CA VAL A 329 7.18 -18.45 6.76
C VAL A 329 5.71 -18.73 6.59
#